data_bcd5c000fd09a06dc0e5d9481e7d2fc6
#
_entry.id   bcd5c000fd09a06dc0e5d9481e7d2fc6
#
_cell.length_a   1.000
_cell.length_b   1.000
_cell.length_c   1.000
_cell.angle_alpha   90.00
_cell.angle_beta   90.00
_cell.angle_gamma   90.00
#
_symmetry.space_group_name_H-M   'P 1'
#
loop_
_entity.id
_entity.type
_entity.pdbx_description
1 polymer ?
#
loop_
_entity_poly.entity_id
_entity_poly.type
_entity_poly.pdbx_seq_one_letter_code
_entity_poly.pdbx_strand_id
1 'polypeptide(L)'
;MKIIPFEIPCVILCGGKSSRMGEDKSLLPFSSSASLTQYQFDRLKPYFKNIYLSSKTNKFDFISDNELLLDENKDVFSPILALNTIFDKFQNQKIFIITVDTPFVSIESISKLIDESKDVDICVAQTEKIHNLCGVFSSNISLAIKNMIENNIHKIGYL
;
A
#
# COMPACT_ATOMS: atom_id res chain seq x y z
N MET A 1 3.01 -6.29 -26.95
CA MET A 1 3.75 -5.12 -26.42
C MET A 1 4.49 -5.51 -25.16
N LYS A 2 5.77 -5.19 -25.09
CA LYS A 2 6.59 -5.53 -23.92
C LYS A 2 6.32 -4.53 -22.79
N ILE A 3 5.93 -5.01 -21.61
CA ILE A 3 5.74 -4.20 -20.43
C ILE A 3 7.11 -3.93 -19.80
N ILE A 4 7.42 -2.65 -19.56
CA ILE A 4 8.62 -2.26 -18.81
C ILE A 4 8.15 -1.98 -17.38
N PRO A 5 8.52 -2.83 -16.40
CA PRO A 5 8.05 -2.66 -15.02
C PRO A 5 8.61 -1.40 -14.37
N PHE A 6 7.84 -0.80 -13.48
CA PHE A 6 8.30 0.30 -12.64
C PHE A 6 9.42 -0.18 -11.70
N GLU A 7 10.45 0.65 -11.54
CA GLU A 7 11.59 0.35 -10.66
C GLU A 7 11.23 0.45 -9.19
N ILE A 8 10.37 1.41 -8.82
CA ILE A 8 9.96 1.56 -7.42
C ILE A 8 9.07 0.39 -7.00
N PRO A 9 9.21 -0.10 -5.77
CA PRO A 9 8.35 -1.19 -5.30
C PRO A 9 6.91 -0.72 -5.09
N CYS A 10 5.98 -1.68 -5.19
CA CYS A 10 4.58 -1.48 -4.87
C CYS A 10 4.25 -2.22 -3.57
N VAL A 11 3.55 -1.56 -2.66
CA VAL A 11 3.03 -2.18 -1.46
C VAL A 11 1.52 -2.02 -1.43
N ILE A 12 0.79 -3.14 -1.35
CA ILE A 12 -0.65 -3.17 -1.23
C ILE A 12 -1.01 -3.31 0.25
N LEU A 13 -1.70 -2.33 0.79
CA LEU A 13 -2.16 -2.37 2.18
C LEU A 13 -3.40 -3.24 2.30
N CYS A 14 -3.27 -4.36 3.01
CA CYS A 14 -4.33 -5.35 3.21
C CYS A 14 -4.83 -5.38 4.64
N GLY A 15 -4.21 -4.60 5.53
CA GLY A 15 -4.60 -4.48 6.91
C GLY A 15 -5.75 -3.51 7.08
N GLY A 16 -6.68 -3.82 7.94
CA GLY A 16 -7.80 -2.97 8.26
C GLY A 16 -8.86 -3.76 8.99
N LYS A 17 -9.53 -3.11 9.92
CA LYS A 17 -10.62 -3.73 10.66
C LYS A 17 -11.90 -3.59 9.83
N SER A 18 -12.32 -4.67 9.17
CA SER A 18 -13.58 -4.73 8.41
C SER A 18 -14.76 -4.94 9.34
N SER A 19 -14.99 -3.99 10.24
CA SER A 19 -16.02 -4.13 11.27
C SER A 19 -17.46 -4.01 10.75
N ARG A 20 -17.66 -3.38 9.60
CA ARG A 20 -18.99 -3.11 9.07
C ARG A 20 -19.70 -4.34 8.50
N MET A 21 -18.95 -5.31 7.99
CA MET A 21 -19.52 -6.49 7.32
C MET A 21 -19.27 -7.79 8.07
N GLY A 22 -18.57 -7.75 9.21
CA GLY A 22 -18.21 -8.96 9.95
C GLY A 22 -17.24 -9.89 9.21
N GLU A 23 -16.76 -9.49 8.05
CA GLU A 23 -15.85 -10.25 7.21
C GLU A 23 -14.65 -9.41 6.81
N ASP A 24 -13.53 -10.07 6.58
CA ASP A 24 -12.32 -9.41 6.07
C ASP A 24 -12.49 -9.11 4.59
N LYS A 25 -12.61 -7.83 4.24
CA LYS A 25 -12.79 -7.38 2.85
C LYS A 25 -11.67 -7.83 1.93
N SER A 26 -10.44 -7.94 2.44
CA SER A 26 -9.30 -8.35 1.62
C SER A 26 -9.43 -9.78 1.10
N LEU A 27 -10.24 -10.61 1.76
CA LEU A 27 -10.48 -12.01 1.40
C LEU A 27 -11.77 -12.23 0.62
N LEU A 28 -12.59 -11.20 0.38
CA LEU A 28 -13.83 -11.33 -0.37
C LEU A 28 -13.53 -11.61 -1.86
N PRO A 29 -14.31 -12.47 -2.52
CA PRO A 29 -14.17 -12.70 -3.96
C PRO A 29 -14.38 -11.42 -4.77
N PHE A 30 -13.61 -11.26 -5.83
CA PHE A 30 -13.74 -10.12 -6.72
C PHE A 30 -13.45 -10.54 -8.16
N SER A 31 -14.38 -10.24 -9.08
CA SER A 31 -14.29 -10.64 -10.48
C SER A 31 -14.10 -12.15 -10.59
N SER A 32 -13.10 -12.62 -11.34
CA SER A 32 -12.75 -14.04 -11.46
C SER A 32 -11.73 -14.51 -10.42
N SER A 33 -11.29 -13.61 -9.52
CA SER A 33 -10.28 -13.91 -8.51
C SER A 33 -10.90 -14.42 -7.23
N ALA A 34 -10.15 -15.26 -6.50
CA ALA A 34 -10.60 -15.84 -5.24
C ALA A 34 -10.75 -14.79 -4.12
N SER A 35 -10.00 -13.68 -4.20
CA SER A 35 -10.10 -12.58 -3.25
C SER A 35 -9.79 -11.24 -3.92
N LEU A 36 -10.27 -10.17 -3.29
CA LEU A 36 -9.96 -8.80 -3.72
C LEU A 36 -8.46 -8.53 -3.68
N THR A 37 -7.77 -9.03 -2.67
CA THR A 37 -6.31 -8.89 -2.56
C THR A 37 -5.60 -9.59 -3.69
N GLN A 38 -5.98 -10.82 -4.02
CA GLN A 38 -5.38 -11.56 -5.13
C GLN A 38 -5.62 -10.86 -6.47
N TYR A 39 -6.83 -10.33 -6.68
CA TYR A 39 -7.14 -9.56 -7.88
C TYR A 39 -6.20 -8.36 -8.02
N GLN A 40 -6.04 -7.57 -6.94
CA GLN A 40 -5.18 -6.38 -6.94
C GLN A 40 -3.71 -6.77 -7.16
N PHE A 41 -3.25 -7.80 -6.48
CA PHE A 41 -1.88 -8.31 -6.61
C PHE A 41 -1.59 -8.77 -8.05
N ASP A 42 -2.46 -9.62 -8.61
CA ASP A 42 -2.25 -10.22 -9.94
C ASP A 42 -2.29 -9.15 -11.04
N ARG A 43 -3.17 -8.16 -10.94
CA ARG A 43 -3.25 -7.12 -11.96
C ARG A 43 -2.07 -6.15 -11.93
N LEU A 44 -1.46 -5.94 -10.76
CA LEU A 44 -0.34 -5.00 -10.61
C LEU A 44 1.02 -5.67 -10.80
N LYS A 45 1.12 -6.96 -10.53
CA LYS A 45 2.39 -7.70 -10.57
C LYS A 45 3.17 -7.53 -11.89
N PRO A 46 2.55 -7.56 -13.08
CA PRO A 46 3.29 -7.37 -14.34
C PRO A 46 3.92 -5.98 -14.49
N TYR A 47 3.44 -4.99 -13.74
CA TYR A 47 3.85 -3.60 -13.89
C TYR A 47 4.89 -3.14 -12.88
N PHE A 48 5.23 -3.97 -11.89
CA PHE A 48 6.23 -3.63 -10.87
C PHE A 48 7.30 -4.73 -10.79
N LYS A 49 8.56 -4.35 -10.71
CA LYS A 49 9.65 -5.30 -10.48
C LYS A 49 9.48 -6.02 -9.15
N ASN A 50 9.05 -5.28 -8.13
CA ASN A 50 8.86 -5.82 -6.78
C ASN A 50 7.49 -5.38 -6.27
N ILE A 51 6.72 -6.34 -5.78
CA ILE A 51 5.39 -6.10 -5.24
C ILE A 51 5.24 -6.85 -3.92
N TYR A 52 4.59 -6.21 -2.95
CA TYR A 52 4.45 -6.73 -1.59
C TYR A 52 3.03 -6.51 -1.08
N LEU A 53 2.61 -7.39 -0.17
CA LEU A 53 1.40 -7.20 0.61
C LEU A 53 1.77 -6.81 2.03
N SER A 54 1.13 -5.78 2.57
CA SER A 54 1.26 -5.37 3.96
C SER A 54 0.04 -5.84 4.74
N SER A 55 0.26 -6.64 5.77
CA SER A 55 -0.83 -7.21 6.58
C SER A 55 -0.35 -7.44 8.01
N LYS A 56 -1.30 -7.57 8.94
CA LYS A 56 -0.99 -7.92 10.33
C LYS A 56 -0.75 -9.41 10.51
N THR A 57 -1.30 -10.24 9.63
CA THR A 57 -1.17 -11.69 9.70
C THR A 57 -0.93 -12.26 8.32
N ASN A 58 -0.33 -13.46 8.27
CA ASN A 58 -0.21 -14.21 7.03
C ASN A 58 -1.51 -14.99 6.80
N LYS A 59 -2.39 -14.43 5.99
CA LYS A 59 -3.69 -15.02 5.62
C LYS A 59 -3.81 -15.28 4.12
N PHE A 60 -2.72 -15.20 3.39
CA PHE A 60 -2.70 -15.31 1.92
C PHE A 60 -1.91 -16.54 1.50
N ASP A 61 -2.47 -17.34 0.58
CA ASP A 61 -1.88 -18.57 0.07
C ASP A 61 -1.28 -18.45 -1.34
N PHE A 62 -1.39 -17.27 -1.95
CA PHE A 62 -0.96 -17.04 -3.34
C PHE A 62 0.35 -16.25 -3.47
N ILE A 63 1.01 -15.94 -2.37
CA ILE A 63 2.26 -15.18 -2.33
C ILE A 63 3.36 -15.99 -1.62
N SER A 64 4.63 -15.62 -1.87
CA SER A 64 5.75 -16.15 -1.12
C SER A 64 6.00 -15.30 0.14
N ASP A 65 6.74 -15.86 1.10
CA ASP A 65 7.01 -15.20 2.38
C ASP A 65 7.74 -13.87 2.21
N ASN A 66 8.61 -13.76 1.20
CA ASN A 66 9.34 -12.52 0.93
C ASN A 66 8.49 -11.43 0.28
N GLU A 67 7.29 -11.74 -0.15
CA GLU A 67 6.31 -10.77 -0.68
C GLU A 67 5.35 -10.26 0.40
N LEU A 68 5.50 -10.71 1.64
CA LEU A 68 4.64 -10.32 2.75
C LEU A 68 5.40 -9.45 3.74
N LEU A 69 4.83 -8.29 4.07
CA LEU A 69 5.31 -7.39 5.12
C LEU A 69 4.35 -7.47 6.29
N LEU A 70 4.78 -8.07 7.38
CA LEU A 70 3.97 -8.18 8.59
C LEU A 70 4.15 -6.96 9.48
N ASP A 71 3.04 -6.33 9.82
CA ASP A 71 3.02 -5.23 10.76
C ASP A 71 3.27 -5.79 12.18
N GLU A 72 4.24 -5.22 12.88
CA GLU A 72 4.64 -5.68 14.22
C GLU A 72 3.55 -5.46 15.26
N ASN A 73 2.81 -4.36 15.18
CA ASN A 73 1.74 -4.05 16.12
C ASN A 73 0.42 -4.65 15.67
N LYS A 74 0.05 -5.79 16.26
CA LYS A 74 -1.15 -6.53 15.89
C LYS A 74 -2.43 -6.03 16.56
N ASP A 75 -2.29 -5.22 17.60
CA ASP A 75 -3.44 -4.78 18.40
C ASP A 75 -4.04 -3.46 17.90
N VAL A 76 -3.27 -2.66 17.16
CA VAL A 76 -3.69 -1.36 16.65
C VAL A 76 -3.76 -1.39 15.13
N PHE A 77 -4.91 -1.01 14.58
CA PHE A 77 -5.14 -0.90 13.13
C PHE A 77 -4.94 0.55 12.70
N SER A 78 -3.76 0.84 12.16
CA SER A 78 -3.38 2.20 11.76
C SER A 78 -2.55 2.16 10.49
N PRO A 79 -2.92 2.93 9.45
CA PRO A 79 -2.08 3.08 8.26
C PRO A 79 -0.70 3.65 8.57
N ILE A 80 -0.59 4.51 9.59
CA ILE A 80 0.70 5.08 10.02
C ILE A 80 1.63 3.98 10.53
N LEU A 81 1.12 3.01 11.29
CA LEU A 81 1.93 1.88 11.76
C LEU A 81 2.36 0.98 10.59
N ALA A 82 1.50 0.76 9.62
CA ALA A 82 1.85 0.02 8.42
C ALA A 82 2.95 0.73 7.63
N LEU A 83 2.85 2.04 7.45
CA LEU A 83 3.88 2.84 6.79
C LEU A 83 5.20 2.77 7.54
N ASN A 84 5.19 2.80 8.87
CA ASN A 84 6.40 2.68 9.67
C ASN A 84 7.11 1.35 9.39
N THR A 85 6.37 0.24 9.40
CA THR A 85 6.91 -1.08 9.07
C THR A 85 7.51 -1.10 7.66
N ILE A 86 6.81 -0.51 6.69
CA ILE A 86 7.27 -0.44 5.31
C ILE A 86 8.59 0.33 5.21
N PHE A 87 8.70 1.51 5.85
CA PHE A 87 9.91 2.32 5.75
C PHE A 87 11.05 1.86 6.65
N ASP A 88 10.80 0.98 7.61
CA ASP A 88 11.86 0.27 8.30
C ASP A 88 12.55 -0.75 7.37
N LYS A 89 11.80 -1.31 6.42
CA LYS A 89 12.34 -2.25 5.44
C LYS A 89 12.93 -1.55 4.22
N PHE A 90 12.27 -0.50 3.72
CA PHE A 90 12.69 0.19 2.49
C PHE A 90 13.26 1.56 2.82
N GLN A 91 14.59 1.67 2.84
CA GLN A 91 15.29 2.91 3.12
C GLN A 91 15.84 3.53 1.84
N ASN A 92 15.97 4.86 1.83
CA ASN A 92 16.58 5.62 0.73
C ASN A 92 15.88 5.40 -0.62
N GLN A 93 14.56 5.25 -0.62
CA GLN A 93 13.81 5.05 -1.87
C GLN A 93 12.35 5.51 -1.74
N LYS A 94 11.70 5.57 -2.89
CA LYS A 94 10.27 5.83 -2.98
C LYS A 94 9.51 4.53 -3.18
N ILE A 95 8.27 4.50 -2.71
CA ILE A 95 7.39 3.32 -2.76
C ILE A 95 6.02 3.76 -3.25
N PHE A 96 5.42 3.01 -4.17
CA PHE A 96 4.02 3.18 -4.52
C PHE A 96 3.16 2.38 -3.55
N ILE A 97 2.20 3.05 -2.94
CA ILE A 97 1.29 2.47 -1.94
C ILE A 97 -0.14 2.56 -2.46
N ILE A 98 -0.87 1.47 -2.34
CA ILE A 98 -2.28 1.37 -2.72
C ILE A 98 -2.98 0.42 -1.74
N THR A 99 -4.29 0.59 -1.58
CA THR A 99 -5.08 -0.32 -0.74
C THR A 99 -5.86 -1.31 -1.60
N VAL A 100 -6.35 -2.39 -0.96
CA VAL A 100 -7.23 -3.35 -1.65
C VAL A 100 -8.58 -2.74 -2.03
N ASP A 101 -8.98 -1.64 -1.38
CA ASP A 101 -10.26 -0.97 -1.60
C ASP A 101 -10.34 -0.18 -2.91
N THR A 102 -9.24 -0.08 -3.66
CA THR A 102 -9.18 0.72 -4.90
C THR A 102 -8.76 -0.13 -6.10
N PRO A 103 -9.55 -1.18 -6.45
CA PRO A 103 -9.17 -2.11 -7.51
C PRO A 103 -9.27 -1.54 -8.93
N PHE A 104 -9.88 -0.35 -9.09
CA PHE A 104 -10.12 0.25 -10.40
C PHE A 104 -9.14 1.37 -10.76
N VAL A 105 -8.13 1.62 -9.92
CA VAL A 105 -7.09 2.61 -10.27
C VAL A 105 -6.31 2.10 -11.46
N SER A 106 -6.27 2.88 -12.55
CA SER A 106 -5.65 2.46 -13.79
C SER A 106 -4.12 2.53 -13.72
N ILE A 107 -3.46 1.73 -14.56
CA ILE A 107 -2.00 1.77 -14.68
C ILE A 107 -1.54 3.14 -15.20
N GLU A 108 -2.32 3.80 -16.05
CA GLU A 108 -2.03 5.17 -16.51
C GLU A 108 -2.00 6.16 -15.35
N SER A 109 -2.97 6.08 -14.44
CA SER A 109 -3.00 6.93 -13.25
C SER A 109 -1.81 6.66 -12.34
N ILE A 110 -1.45 5.39 -12.17
CA ILE A 110 -0.27 5.00 -11.37
C ILE A 110 1.01 5.56 -12.00
N SER A 111 1.18 5.41 -13.30
CA SER A 111 2.33 5.95 -14.03
C SER A 111 2.45 7.46 -13.85
N LYS A 112 1.33 8.17 -13.92
CA LYS A 112 1.29 9.62 -13.71
C LYS A 112 1.70 10.01 -12.30
N LEU A 113 1.22 9.29 -11.28
CA LEU A 113 1.61 9.53 -9.90
C LEU A 113 3.11 9.33 -9.70
N ILE A 114 3.68 8.28 -10.30
CA ILE A 114 5.12 8.03 -10.22
C ILE A 114 5.91 9.15 -10.90
N ASP A 115 5.48 9.60 -12.07
CA ASP A 115 6.15 10.69 -12.79
C ASP A 115 6.09 12.01 -12.02
N GLU A 116 4.96 12.34 -11.45
CA GLU A 116 4.75 13.58 -10.69
C GLU A 116 5.41 13.56 -9.31
N SER A 117 5.83 12.39 -8.82
CA SER A 117 6.44 12.24 -7.51
C SER A 117 7.94 12.59 -7.44
N LYS A 118 8.58 12.88 -8.57
CA LYS A 118 10.06 12.96 -8.66
C LYS A 118 10.68 13.95 -7.69
N ASP A 119 10.05 15.11 -7.49
CA ASP A 119 10.61 16.20 -6.70
C ASP A 119 9.88 16.43 -5.37
N VAL A 120 9.04 15.49 -4.95
CA VAL A 120 8.25 15.61 -3.72
C VAL A 120 8.38 14.33 -2.88
N ASP A 121 8.12 14.48 -1.58
CA ASP A 121 8.16 13.33 -0.65
C ASP A 121 6.87 12.53 -0.63
N ILE A 122 5.75 13.15 -0.97
CA ILE A 122 4.44 12.50 -1.03
C ILE A 122 3.69 13.01 -2.27
N CYS A 123 3.19 12.09 -3.08
CA CYS A 123 2.35 12.39 -4.23
C CYS A 123 1.18 11.42 -4.26
N VAL A 124 -0.03 11.90 -3.93
CA VAL A 124 -1.22 11.04 -3.82
C VAL A 124 -2.29 11.45 -4.85
N ALA A 125 -3.15 10.49 -5.17
CA ALA A 125 -4.24 10.70 -6.09
C ALA A 125 -5.30 11.61 -5.50
N GLN A 126 -5.86 12.47 -6.35
CA GLN A 126 -6.99 13.32 -6.01
C GLN A 126 -8.08 13.22 -7.06
N THR A 127 -9.30 13.05 -6.62
CA THR A 127 -10.51 13.16 -7.44
C THR A 127 -11.38 14.26 -6.81
N GLU A 128 -12.62 13.97 -6.44
CA GLU A 128 -13.42 14.88 -5.62
C GLU A 128 -12.86 15.01 -4.19
N LYS A 129 -12.09 13.99 -3.76
CA LYS A 129 -11.39 13.94 -2.46
C LYS A 129 -9.96 13.48 -2.64
N ILE A 130 -9.14 13.72 -1.62
CA ILE A 130 -7.76 13.23 -1.59
C ILE A 130 -7.75 11.76 -1.15
N HIS A 131 -7.05 10.93 -1.91
CA HIS A 131 -6.88 9.51 -1.62
C HIS A 131 -5.52 9.28 -0.95
N ASN A 132 -5.47 9.50 0.35
CA ASN A 132 -4.23 9.54 1.13
C ASN A 132 -3.39 8.26 1.08
N LEU A 133 -3.98 7.12 0.69
CA LEU A 133 -3.30 5.83 0.63
C LEU A 133 -3.23 5.29 -0.82
N CYS A 134 -3.24 6.19 -1.79
CA CYS A 134 -3.01 5.83 -3.19
C CYS A 134 -2.00 6.80 -3.77
N GLY A 135 -0.73 6.43 -3.75
CA GLY A 135 0.30 7.33 -4.25
C GLY A 135 1.72 6.87 -3.96
N VAL A 136 2.65 7.78 -4.22
CA VAL A 136 4.08 7.55 -4.01
C VAL A 136 4.55 8.25 -2.75
N PHE A 137 5.28 7.54 -1.92
CA PHE A 137 5.81 8.03 -0.65
C PHE A 137 7.31 7.81 -0.61
N SER A 138 8.06 8.83 -0.19
CA SER A 138 9.51 8.75 0.00
C SER A 138 9.86 8.29 1.41
N SER A 139 10.93 7.51 1.55
CA SER A 139 11.49 7.15 2.86
C SER A 139 11.93 8.37 3.67
N ASN A 140 12.06 9.55 3.05
CA ASN A 140 12.37 10.80 3.75
C ASN A 140 11.33 11.17 4.81
N ILE A 141 10.10 10.64 4.71
CA ILE A 141 9.03 10.91 5.70
C ILE A 141 9.10 10.01 6.93
N SER A 142 10.07 9.10 7.00
CA SER A 142 10.17 8.10 8.08
C SER A 142 10.22 8.75 9.47
N LEU A 143 10.97 9.84 9.63
CA LEU A 143 11.06 10.55 10.92
C LEU A 143 9.71 11.18 11.30
N ALA A 144 9.01 11.78 10.33
CA ALA A 144 7.69 12.34 10.57
C ALA A 144 6.70 11.26 11.02
N ILE A 145 6.75 10.07 10.42
CA ILE A 145 5.92 8.94 10.82
C ILE A 145 6.21 8.52 12.26
N LYS A 146 7.50 8.41 12.64
CA LYS A 146 7.89 8.05 13.99
C LYS A 146 7.40 9.09 15.02
N ASN A 147 7.50 10.38 14.68
CA ASN A 147 6.98 11.45 15.53
C ASN A 147 5.47 11.37 15.70
N MET A 148 4.75 11.04 14.66
CA MET A 148 3.30 10.85 14.75
C MET A 148 2.94 9.70 15.68
N ILE A 149 3.64 8.58 15.59
CA ILE A 149 3.42 7.42 16.46
C ILE A 149 3.70 7.78 17.93
N GLU A 150 4.80 8.46 18.20
CA GLU A 150 5.17 8.91 19.56
C GLU A 150 4.12 9.83 20.18
N ASN A 151 3.47 10.64 19.37
CA ASN A 151 2.41 11.57 19.80
C ASN A 151 1.01 10.99 19.68
N ASN A 152 0.91 9.67 19.40
CA ASN A 152 -0.37 8.94 19.23
C ASN A 152 -1.26 9.56 18.16
N ILE A 153 -0.67 10.06 17.08
CA ILE A 153 -1.38 10.61 15.91
C ILE A 153 -1.39 9.53 14.83
N HIS A 154 -2.58 9.01 14.51
CA HIS A 154 -2.75 7.94 13.53
C HIS A 154 -3.48 8.36 12.26
N LYS A 155 -3.88 9.61 12.15
CA LYS A 155 -4.59 10.11 10.97
C LYS A 155 -3.59 10.49 9.87
N ILE A 156 -3.65 9.75 8.76
CA ILE A 156 -2.72 9.91 7.64
C ILE A 156 -2.71 11.33 7.06
N GLY A 157 -3.82 12.04 7.13
CA GLY A 157 -3.90 13.42 6.61
C GLY A 157 -3.03 14.43 7.34
N TYR A 158 -2.41 14.05 8.45
CA TYR A 158 -1.43 14.91 9.15
C TYR A 158 0.01 14.69 8.67
N LEU A 159 0.24 13.71 7.80
CA LEU A 159 1.55 13.47 7.21
C LEU A 159 1.81 14.43 6.06
#